data_ebba21da9397fa14ae3a4876dba9e3ce
#
_entry.id   ebba21da9397fa14ae3a4876dba9e3ce
#
_cell.length_a   1.000
_cell.length_b   1.000
_cell.length_c   1.000
_cell.angle_alpha   90.00
_cell.angle_beta   90.00
_cell.angle_gamma   90.00
#
_symmetry.space_group_name_H-M   'P 1'
#
loop_
_entity.id
_entity.type
_entity.pdbx_description
1 polymer ?
#
loop_
_entity_poly.entity_id
_entity_poly.type
_entity_poly.pdbx_seq_one_letter_code
_entity_poly.pdbx_strand_id
1 'polypeptide(L)'
;MLKKMSIILLSIGVLAGWATGAAAADPIKIGFHAPLTGFAASDGKSSTEGAQLAVNQINAAGGVLGQPLELVVYDDQAKPAQAIPIANKLIGQDKVVVGISGSYSGATRSAAGVFQEAGIPYLSAYAIHPDITRAGDHVFRTSFLGQIQGKAGAKLIGEMMGKKKVVIITLQNDFGKSLAAGFKEKAGAYGIDVLAEYQYSIKDRQFGAIVAKVKADNPEAIYASGYYFTAGPLVSQLRAAGVTCPIIGQEGYDSQKFIEIAGPAAEGVIITTSLDRDSSVPETADFIAAFEKQAGFKADMVAASGHTAVKVAADAIQRAGGTDADKILAALRATDLKVSTGTIKFNALGEVMKAVQVQVVKDGNWHHYAVIDDAPLLSPPDQ
;
A
#
# COMPACT_ATOMS: atom_id res chain seq x y z
N MET A 1 41.02 -84.67 22.09
CA MET A 1 41.21 -83.46 21.28
C MET A 1 40.00 -82.64 21.41
N LEU A 2 39.99 -81.68 22.36
CA LEU A 2 38.89 -80.73 22.61
C LEU A 2 39.14 -79.44 21.83
N LYS A 3 38.24 -79.08 20.90
CA LYS A 3 38.24 -77.78 20.24
C LYS A 3 37.52 -76.75 21.16
N LYS A 4 38.24 -75.72 21.58
CA LYS A 4 37.67 -74.56 22.28
C LYS A 4 36.93 -73.62 21.26
N MET A 5 35.66 -73.42 21.50
CA MET A 5 34.84 -72.47 20.74
C MET A 5 34.79 -71.20 21.55
N SER A 6 35.40 -70.10 21.01
CA SER A 6 35.34 -68.78 21.61
C SER A 6 34.08 -68.03 21.11
N ILE A 7 33.19 -67.68 21.99
CA ILE A 7 32.02 -66.86 21.72
C ILE A 7 32.43 -65.39 21.85
N ILE A 8 32.40 -64.66 20.74
CA ILE A 8 32.56 -63.17 20.73
C ILE A 8 31.19 -62.57 20.96
N LEU A 9 30.97 -61.97 22.10
CA LEU A 9 29.78 -61.10 22.34
C LEU A 9 29.97 -59.73 21.67
N LEU A 10 29.19 -59.48 20.65
CA LEU A 10 29.09 -58.18 20.00
C LEU A 10 28.08 -57.32 20.76
N SER A 11 28.55 -56.37 21.57
CA SER A 11 27.70 -55.40 22.27
C SER A 11 27.31 -54.27 21.28
N ILE A 12 26.06 -54.31 20.80
CA ILE A 12 25.44 -53.22 20.03
C ILE A 12 25.02 -52.13 21.02
N GLY A 13 25.80 -51.05 21.11
CA GLY A 13 25.42 -49.83 21.80
C GLY A 13 24.34 -49.07 21.04
N VAL A 14 23.11 -49.08 21.52
CA VAL A 14 22.03 -48.22 21.03
C VAL A 14 22.29 -46.79 21.52
N LEU A 15 22.82 -45.94 20.66
CA LEU A 15 22.82 -44.49 20.85
C LEU A 15 21.38 -43.96 20.67
N ALA A 16 20.63 -43.89 21.76
CA ALA A 16 19.39 -43.15 21.82
C ALA A 16 19.69 -41.67 21.68
N GLY A 17 19.65 -41.13 20.44
CA GLY A 17 19.68 -39.70 20.19
C GLY A 17 18.43 -39.06 20.79
N TRP A 18 18.61 -38.32 21.85
CA TRP A 18 17.58 -37.43 22.39
C TRP A 18 17.38 -36.32 21.37
N ALA A 19 16.36 -36.46 20.50
CA ALA A 19 15.83 -35.33 19.76
C ALA A 19 15.18 -34.41 20.82
N THR A 20 15.93 -33.44 21.33
CA THR A 20 15.35 -32.31 22.04
C THR A 20 14.47 -31.61 21.05
N GLY A 21 13.15 -31.86 21.11
CA GLY A 21 12.18 -31.03 20.40
C GLY A 21 12.43 -29.59 20.83
N ALA A 22 13.01 -28.78 19.93
CA ALA A 22 13.07 -27.35 20.13
C ALA A 22 11.61 -26.88 20.32
N ALA A 23 11.26 -26.44 21.53
CA ALA A 23 9.99 -25.75 21.72
C ALA A 23 9.95 -24.61 20.69
N ALA A 24 8.91 -24.56 19.88
CA ALA A 24 8.74 -23.48 18.93
C ALA A 24 8.80 -22.18 19.73
N ALA A 25 9.71 -21.29 19.35
CA ALA A 25 9.82 -19.99 20.00
C ALA A 25 8.49 -19.22 19.81
N ASP A 26 8.09 -18.47 20.83
CA ASP A 26 6.88 -17.64 20.75
C ASP A 26 6.97 -16.70 19.52
N PRO A 27 5.87 -16.52 18.75
CA PRO A 27 5.90 -15.69 17.57
C PRO A 27 6.07 -14.21 17.90
N ILE A 28 6.80 -13.50 17.04
CA ILE A 28 6.83 -12.04 17.05
C ILE A 28 5.54 -11.55 16.40
N LYS A 29 4.72 -10.80 17.14
CA LYS A 29 3.41 -10.34 16.68
C LYS A 29 3.48 -8.97 16.03
N ILE A 30 3.00 -8.89 14.79
CA ILE A 30 2.76 -7.65 14.04
C ILE A 30 1.27 -7.40 13.97
N GLY A 31 0.82 -6.21 14.41
CA GLY A 31 -0.56 -5.80 14.30
C GLY A 31 -0.89 -5.31 12.89
N PHE A 32 -2.06 -5.68 12.38
CA PHE A 32 -2.55 -5.24 11.08
C PHE A 32 -4.04 -4.90 11.15
N HIS A 33 -4.43 -3.73 10.66
CA HIS A 33 -5.84 -3.41 10.50
C HIS A 33 -6.15 -3.01 9.06
N ALA A 34 -7.28 -3.46 8.57
CA ALA A 34 -7.71 -3.25 7.18
C ALA A 34 -9.24 -3.31 7.08
N PRO A 35 -9.87 -2.76 6.05
CA PRO A 35 -11.30 -2.85 5.84
C PRO A 35 -11.72 -4.21 5.28
N LEU A 36 -11.84 -5.23 6.13
CA LEU A 36 -12.17 -6.60 5.68
C LEU A 36 -13.64 -6.76 5.30
N THR A 37 -14.50 -5.85 5.78
CA THR A 37 -15.93 -5.81 5.44
C THR A 37 -16.36 -4.42 4.97
N GLY A 38 -17.56 -4.33 4.39
CA GLY A 38 -18.13 -3.07 3.92
C GLY A 38 -17.65 -2.68 2.51
N PHE A 39 -17.71 -1.38 2.22
CA PHE A 39 -17.52 -0.84 0.87
C PHE A 39 -16.10 -0.98 0.32
N ALA A 40 -15.11 -1.12 1.19
CA ALA A 40 -13.68 -1.22 0.85
C ALA A 40 -13.13 -2.66 1.02
N ALA A 41 -14.00 -3.67 1.17
CA ALA A 41 -13.59 -5.04 1.51
C ALA A 41 -12.63 -5.67 0.48
N SER A 42 -12.72 -5.29 -0.80
CA SER A 42 -11.80 -5.77 -1.83
C SER A 42 -10.36 -5.32 -1.55
N ASP A 43 -10.17 -4.03 -1.24
CA ASP A 43 -8.84 -3.48 -0.91
C ASP A 43 -8.31 -4.07 0.41
N GLY A 44 -9.18 -4.21 1.42
CA GLY A 44 -8.79 -4.83 2.69
C GLY A 44 -8.34 -6.28 2.53
N LYS A 45 -9.08 -7.07 1.73
CA LYS A 45 -8.68 -8.44 1.38
C LYS A 45 -7.32 -8.43 0.67
N SER A 46 -7.17 -7.61 -0.36
CA SER A 46 -5.95 -7.54 -1.17
C SER A 46 -4.73 -7.18 -0.33
N SER A 47 -4.85 -6.13 0.51
CA SER A 47 -3.80 -5.68 1.42
C SER A 47 -3.40 -6.76 2.44
N THR A 48 -4.40 -7.45 3.03
CA THR A 48 -4.17 -8.51 4.01
C THR A 48 -3.50 -9.73 3.38
N GLU A 49 -3.92 -10.15 2.18
CA GLU A 49 -3.28 -11.25 1.44
C GLU A 49 -1.81 -10.91 1.09
N GLY A 50 -1.54 -9.65 0.70
CA GLY A 50 -0.17 -9.19 0.48
C GLY A 50 0.69 -9.22 1.74
N ALA A 51 0.16 -8.75 2.85
CA ALA A 51 0.82 -8.80 4.16
C ALA A 51 1.08 -10.25 4.60
N GLN A 52 0.09 -11.14 4.45
CA GLN A 52 0.21 -12.55 4.80
C GLN A 52 1.24 -13.27 3.90
N LEU A 53 1.32 -12.92 2.61
CA LEU A 53 2.35 -13.45 1.71
C LEU A 53 3.75 -13.11 2.26
N ALA A 54 3.99 -11.86 2.68
CA ALA A 54 5.27 -11.47 3.27
C ALA A 54 5.59 -12.27 4.53
N VAL A 55 4.62 -12.45 5.44
CA VAL A 55 4.77 -13.28 6.65
C VAL A 55 5.13 -14.72 6.29
N ASN A 56 4.43 -15.32 5.32
CA ASN A 56 4.68 -16.69 4.86
C ASN A 56 6.10 -16.84 4.30
N GLN A 57 6.54 -15.88 3.46
CA GLN A 57 7.89 -15.88 2.88
C GLN A 57 8.98 -15.75 3.95
N ILE A 58 8.79 -14.85 4.93
CA ILE A 58 9.73 -14.64 6.03
C ILE A 58 9.82 -15.89 6.91
N ASN A 59 8.68 -16.47 7.26
CA ASN A 59 8.63 -17.68 8.08
C ASN A 59 9.25 -18.88 7.37
N ALA A 60 9.02 -19.03 6.07
CA ALA A 60 9.67 -20.08 5.26
C ALA A 60 11.21 -19.91 5.19
N ALA A 61 11.71 -18.67 5.34
CA ALA A 61 13.14 -18.37 5.40
C ALA A 61 13.74 -18.49 6.82
N GLY A 62 12.99 -18.96 7.82
CA GLY A 62 13.44 -19.14 9.20
C GLY A 62 12.95 -18.08 10.19
N GLY A 63 12.03 -17.21 9.79
CA GLY A 63 11.45 -16.17 10.63
C GLY A 63 12.37 -14.96 10.82
N VAL A 64 12.09 -14.17 11.86
CA VAL A 64 12.90 -13.04 12.29
C VAL A 64 13.57 -13.40 13.62
N LEU A 65 14.89 -13.24 13.71
CA LEU A 65 15.68 -13.64 14.88
C LEU A 65 15.49 -15.13 15.27
N GLY A 66 15.16 -15.99 14.28
CA GLY A 66 14.86 -17.41 14.52
C GLY A 66 13.46 -17.68 15.08
N GLN A 67 12.60 -16.66 15.15
CA GLN A 67 11.21 -16.75 15.63
C GLN A 67 10.24 -16.53 14.47
N PRO A 68 9.11 -17.25 14.43
CA PRO A 68 8.08 -16.99 13.43
C PRO A 68 7.42 -15.63 13.64
N LEU A 69 7.00 -14.98 12.53
CA LEU A 69 6.10 -13.83 12.59
C LEU A 69 4.65 -14.31 12.65
N GLU A 70 3.84 -13.61 13.42
CA GLU A 70 2.37 -13.73 13.45
C GLU A 70 1.73 -12.40 13.05
N LEU A 71 0.82 -12.43 12.08
CA LEU A 71 0.04 -11.26 11.68
C LEU A 71 -1.30 -11.26 12.43
N VAL A 72 -1.49 -10.32 13.36
CA VAL A 72 -2.74 -10.14 14.12
C VAL A 72 -3.62 -9.15 13.37
N VAL A 73 -4.71 -9.63 12.76
CA VAL A 73 -5.53 -8.85 11.82
C VAL A 73 -6.87 -8.48 12.42
N TYR A 74 -7.28 -7.19 12.25
CA TYR A 74 -8.62 -6.70 12.64
C TYR A 74 -9.29 -5.90 11.52
N ASP A 75 -10.63 -6.00 11.47
CA ASP A 75 -11.48 -5.28 10.52
C ASP A 75 -11.84 -3.87 11.04
N ASP A 76 -11.30 -2.83 10.41
CA ASP A 76 -11.62 -1.44 10.73
C ASP A 76 -12.74 -0.84 9.87
N GLN A 77 -13.25 -1.59 8.89
CA GLN A 77 -14.33 -1.17 7.98
C GLN A 77 -14.04 0.16 7.25
N ALA A 78 -12.78 0.58 7.15
CA ALA A 78 -12.35 1.91 6.70
C ALA A 78 -12.98 3.06 7.52
N LYS A 79 -13.31 2.81 8.80
CA LYS A 79 -13.96 3.78 9.70
C LYS A 79 -12.99 4.27 10.77
N PRO A 80 -12.74 5.59 10.89
CA PRO A 80 -11.91 6.17 11.95
C PRO A 80 -12.30 5.71 13.36
N ALA A 81 -13.61 5.63 13.64
CA ALA A 81 -14.14 5.21 14.94
C ALA A 81 -13.84 3.74 15.31
N GLN A 82 -13.57 2.88 14.33
CA GLN A 82 -13.18 1.49 14.58
C GLN A 82 -11.67 1.34 14.74
N ALA A 83 -10.87 2.18 14.09
CA ALA A 83 -9.42 2.09 14.11
C ALA A 83 -8.82 2.35 15.50
N ILE A 84 -9.41 3.27 16.29
CA ILE A 84 -8.94 3.61 17.65
C ILE A 84 -9.05 2.40 18.61
N PRO A 85 -10.22 1.76 18.81
CA PRO A 85 -10.31 0.60 19.71
C PRO A 85 -9.48 -0.59 19.21
N ILE A 86 -9.33 -0.77 17.89
CA ILE A 86 -8.47 -1.79 17.31
C ILE A 86 -7.00 -1.53 17.68
N ALA A 87 -6.50 -0.29 17.52
CA ALA A 87 -5.15 0.06 17.91
C ALA A 87 -4.89 -0.22 19.40
N ASN A 88 -5.81 0.20 20.29
CA ASN A 88 -5.72 -0.11 21.71
C ASN A 88 -5.70 -1.62 22.01
N LYS A 89 -6.46 -2.43 21.26
CA LYS A 89 -6.48 -3.88 21.41
C LYS A 89 -5.16 -4.51 20.96
N LEU A 90 -4.66 -4.15 19.79
CA LEU A 90 -3.38 -4.61 19.27
C LEU A 90 -2.24 -4.35 20.26
N ILE A 91 -2.20 -3.15 20.84
CA ILE A 91 -1.17 -2.74 21.80
C ILE A 91 -1.38 -3.41 23.16
N GLY A 92 -2.58 -3.26 23.74
CA GLY A 92 -2.86 -3.61 25.12
C GLY A 92 -3.07 -5.11 25.35
N GLN A 93 -3.77 -5.79 24.46
CA GLN A 93 -4.12 -7.21 24.59
C GLN A 93 -3.18 -8.13 23.80
N ASP A 94 -3.00 -7.84 22.52
CA ASP A 94 -2.21 -8.71 21.63
C ASP A 94 -0.70 -8.52 21.79
N LYS A 95 -0.27 -7.37 22.35
CA LYS A 95 1.15 -7.03 22.62
C LYS A 95 1.99 -7.04 21.34
N VAL A 96 1.46 -6.44 20.28
CA VAL A 96 2.19 -6.32 19.01
C VAL A 96 3.41 -5.39 19.15
N VAL A 97 4.49 -5.71 18.46
CA VAL A 97 5.74 -4.92 18.52
C VAL A 97 5.79 -3.82 17.46
N VAL A 98 4.98 -3.94 16.41
CA VAL A 98 4.79 -2.96 15.33
C VAL A 98 3.32 -3.02 14.90
N GLY A 99 2.71 -1.87 14.67
CA GLY A 99 1.40 -1.78 14.03
C GLY A 99 1.53 -1.44 12.53
N ILE A 100 0.65 -2.00 11.71
CA ILE A 100 0.57 -1.69 10.28
C ILE A 100 -0.87 -1.37 9.90
N SER A 101 -1.06 -0.30 9.14
CA SER A 101 -2.34 0.00 8.50
C SER A 101 -2.33 -0.47 7.05
N GLY A 102 -3.21 -1.41 6.74
CA GLY A 102 -3.67 -1.74 5.40
C GLY A 102 -5.02 -1.10 5.10
N SER A 103 -5.24 0.17 5.46
CA SER A 103 -6.51 0.86 5.40
C SER A 103 -6.40 2.28 4.82
N TYR A 104 -7.55 2.95 4.70
CA TYR A 104 -7.64 4.30 4.13
C TYR A 104 -7.21 5.38 5.12
N SER A 105 -6.89 6.57 4.58
CA SER A 105 -6.28 7.70 5.31
C SER A 105 -7.00 8.07 6.61
N GLY A 106 -8.33 8.09 6.64
CA GLY A 106 -9.09 8.44 7.84
C GLY A 106 -8.89 7.46 8.99
N ALA A 107 -8.97 6.15 8.72
CA ALA A 107 -8.75 5.09 9.72
C ALA A 107 -7.28 5.05 10.16
N THR A 108 -6.35 5.12 9.20
CA THR A 108 -4.90 5.13 9.47
C THR A 108 -4.50 6.29 10.37
N ARG A 109 -4.97 7.51 10.06
CA ARG A 109 -4.69 8.71 10.87
C ARG A 109 -5.20 8.56 12.30
N SER A 110 -6.38 7.99 12.48
CA SER A 110 -6.96 7.80 13.82
C SER A 110 -6.20 6.77 14.66
N ALA A 111 -5.66 5.71 14.04
CA ALA A 111 -4.83 4.73 14.74
C ALA A 111 -3.42 5.27 15.03
N ALA A 112 -2.87 6.11 14.14
CA ALA A 112 -1.51 6.64 14.26
C ALA A 112 -1.25 7.34 15.59
N GLY A 113 -2.19 8.19 16.05
CA GLY A 113 -2.07 8.87 17.36
C GLY A 113 -2.01 7.90 18.53
N VAL A 114 -2.78 6.81 18.48
CA VAL A 114 -2.81 5.79 19.55
C VAL A 114 -1.46 5.03 19.64
N PHE A 115 -0.90 4.64 18.50
CA PHE A 115 0.42 4.00 18.45
C PHE A 115 1.53 4.95 18.88
N GLN A 116 1.47 6.22 18.45
CA GLN A 116 2.41 7.26 18.87
C GLN A 116 2.41 7.46 20.38
N GLU A 117 1.23 7.61 20.99
CA GLU A 117 1.10 7.77 22.46
C GLU A 117 1.61 6.56 23.24
N ALA A 118 1.46 5.37 22.67
CA ALA A 118 1.94 4.12 23.26
C ALA A 118 3.45 3.88 23.06
N GLY A 119 4.15 4.70 22.25
CA GLY A 119 5.56 4.51 21.92
C GLY A 119 5.82 3.26 21.07
N ILE A 120 4.84 2.78 20.32
CA ILE A 120 4.95 1.59 19.46
C ILE A 120 5.06 2.05 18.00
N PRO A 121 6.08 1.58 17.23
CA PRO A 121 6.21 1.91 15.82
C PRO A 121 4.98 1.54 14.99
N TYR A 122 4.59 2.43 14.09
CA TYR A 122 3.42 2.26 13.25
C TYR A 122 3.70 2.63 11.79
N LEU A 123 3.32 1.74 10.87
CA LEU A 123 3.52 1.92 9.43
C LEU A 123 2.18 2.06 8.70
N SER A 124 2.06 3.11 7.91
CA SER A 124 1.02 3.23 6.89
C SER A 124 1.49 2.53 5.62
N ALA A 125 0.79 1.47 5.19
CA ALA A 125 1.15 0.75 3.97
C ALA A 125 0.87 1.60 2.71
N TYR A 126 -0.33 2.20 2.61
CA TYR A 126 -0.73 2.95 1.42
C TYR A 126 -1.59 4.20 1.67
N ALA A 127 -1.92 4.52 2.92
CA ALA A 127 -2.68 5.75 3.20
C ALA A 127 -1.79 6.99 3.05
N ILE A 128 -2.27 8.01 2.33
CA ILE A 128 -1.45 9.10 1.77
C ILE A 128 -1.65 10.48 2.41
N HIS A 129 -2.53 10.61 3.42
CA HIS A 129 -2.77 11.93 4.03
C HIS A 129 -1.56 12.38 4.87
N PRO A 130 -1.10 13.66 4.75
CA PRO A 130 0.11 14.12 5.44
C PRO A 130 0.04 14.04 6.97
N ASP A 131 -1.14 14.24 7.57
CA ASP A 131 -1.30 14.20 9.03
C ASP A 131 -1.12 12.81 9.66
N ILE A 132 -0.89 11.76 8.85
CA ILE A 132 -0.60 10.43 9.39
C ILE A 132 0.76 10.43 10.06
N THR A 133 1.82 10.80 9.36
CA THR A 133 3.18 10.85 9.87
C THR A 133 3.44 12.05 10.80
N ARG A 134 2.65 13.11 10.66
CA ARG A 134 2.63 14.25 11.60
C ARG A 134 2.06 13.90 12.98
N ALA A 135 1.49 12.71 13.16
CA ALA A 135 1.10 12.25 14.50
C ALA A 135 2.30 12.12 15.44
N GLY A 136 3.50 11.88 14.91
CA GLY A 136 4.74 11.87 15.66
C GLY A 136 5.82 10.95 15.07
N ASP A 137 6.91 10.81 15.78
CA ASP A 137 8.15 10.21 15.31
C ASP A 137 8.18 8.66 15.36
N HIS A 138 7.09 8.03 15.83
CA HIS A 138 6.88 6.58 15.76
C HIS A 138 6.07 6.15 14.53
N VAL A 139 5.64 7.13 13.69
CA VAL A 139 4.75 6.87 12.56
C VAL A 139 5.49 7.04 11.23
N PHE A 140 5.43 6.01 10.39
CA PHE A 140 6.12 5.94 9.10
C PHE A 140 5.11 5.65 7.98
N ARG A 141 5.50 5.96 6.73
CA ARG A 141 4.71 5.69 5.54
C ARG A 141 5.57 5.02 4.46
N THR A 142 5.11 3.90 3.92
CA THR A 142 5.81 3.20 2.82
C THR A 142 5.29 3.56 1.43
N SER A 143 4.23 4.40 1.33
CA SER A 143 3.71 4.98 0.09
C SER A 143 4.08 6.46 -0.05
N PHE A 144 3.66 7.12 -1.14
CA PHE A 144 3.88 8.56 -1.31
C PHE A 144 2.95 9.38 -0.40
N LEU A 145 3.27 10.66 -0.25
CA LEU A 145 2.31 11.67 0.16
C LEU A 145 1.29 11.95 -0.96
N GLY A 146 0.02 12.17 -0.60
CA GLY A 146 -1.02 12.51 -1.56
C GLY A 146 -0.71 13.77 -2.37
N GLN A 147 -0.09 14.77 -1.74
CA GLN A 147 0.37 15.98 -2.43
C GLN A 147 1.44 15.67 -3.48
N ILE A 148 2.38 14.76 -3.19
CA ILE A 148 3.41 14.35 -4.16
C ILE A 148 2.78 13.63 -5.33
N GLN A 149 1.86 12.71 -5.08
CA GLN A 149 1.13 12.02 -6.14
C GLN A 149 0.27 12.99 -6.97
N GLY A 150 -0.33 14.01 -6.34
CA GLY A 150 -1.03 15.09 -7.04
C GLY A 150 -0.11 15.90 -7.95
N LYS A 151 1.09 16.27 -7.47
CA LYS A 151 2.14 16.94 -8.26
C LYS A 151 2.58 16.09 -9.46
N ALA A 152 2.75 14.78 -9.26
CA ALA A 152 3.06 13.84 -10.34
C ALA A 152 1.93 13.77 -11.37
N GLY A 153 0.66 13.81 -10.94
CA GLY A 153 -0.50 13.92 -11.83
C GLY A 153 -0.48 15.19 -12.70
N ALA A 154 -0.09 16.33 -12.12
CA ALA A 154 0.04 17.58 -12.88
C ALA A 154 1.20 17.51 -13.91
N LYS A 155 2.35 16.93 -13.53
CA LYS A 155 3.47 16.67 -14.47
C LYS A 155 3.04 15.77 -15.61
N LEU A 156 2.37 14.66 -15.29
CA LEU A 156 1.85 13.71 -16.27
C LEU A 156 0.97 14.42 -17.31
N ILE A 157 -0.04 15.16 -16.84
CA ILE A 157 -1.00 15.84 -17.72
C ILE A 157 -0.37 16.98 -18.49
N GLY A 158 0.32 17.89 -17.82
CA GLY A 158 0.78 19.15 -18.40
C GLY A 158 2.07 19.05 -19.20
N GLU A 159 3.03 18.24 -18.73
CA GLU A 159 4.36 18.09 -19.38
C GLU A 159 4.38 16.87 -20.30
N MET A 160 4.04 15.68 -19.78
CA MET A 160 4.21 14.44 -20.55
C MET A 160 3.11 14.24 -21.62
N MET A 161 1.85 14.65 -21.32
CA MET A 161 0.73 14.55 -22.27
C MET A 161 0.44 15.85 -23.02
N GLY A 162 1.03 16.98 -22.63
CA GLY A 162 0.85 18.29 -23.27
C GLY A 162 -0.56 18.88 -23.15
N LYS A 163 -1.37 18.43 -22.17
CA LYS A 163 -2.75 18.91 -21.96
C LYS A 163 -2.76 20.12 -21.05
N LYS A 164 -3.54 21.14 -21.41
CA LYS A 164 -3.52 22.44 -20.74
C LYS A 164 -4.82 22.80 -20.05
N LYS A 165 -5.98 22.34 -20.55
CA LYS A 165 -7.30 22.62 -19.97
C LYS A 165 -7.78 21.42 -19.19
N VAL A 166 -7.84 21.51 -17.87
CA VAL A 166 -8.12 20.38 -17.00
C VAL A 166 -9.29 20.66 -16.06
N VAL A 167 -10.18 19.69 -15.93
CA VAL A 167 -11.16 19.63 -14.85
C VAL A 167 -10.67 18.69 -13.77
N ILE A 168 -10.78 19.11 -12.52
CA ILE A 168 -10.51 18.27 -11.34
C ILE A 168 -11.84 17.72 -10.82
N ILE A 169 -11.91 16.41 -10.51
CA ILE A 169 -13.04 15.79 -9.82
C ILE A 169 -12.53 15.20 -8.51
N THR A 170 -12.93 15.80 -7.38
CA THR A 170 -12.36 15.52 -6.06
C THR A 170 -13.31 14.74 -5.18
N LEU A 171 -12.88 13.57 -4.69
CA LEU A 171 -13.55 12.87 -3.61
C LEU A 171 -13.43 13.67 -2.29
N GLN A 172 -14.56 13.96 -1.64
CA GLN A 172 -14.63 14.79 -0.40
C GLN A 172 -14.18 14.01 0.84
N ASN A 173 -12.90 13.64 0.89
CA ASN A 173 -12.26 13.06 2.08
C ASN A 173 -10.78 13.46 2.13
N ASP A 174 -10.07 13.01 3.18
CA ASP A 174 -8.64 13.28 3.40
C ASP A 174 -7.78 12.87 2.20
N PHE A 175 -8.07 11.71 1.61
CA PHE A 175 -7.39 11.18 0.43
C PHE A 175 -7.55 12.10 -0.79
N GLY A 176 -8.79 12.36 -1.22
CA GLY A 176 -9.05 13.14 -2.43
C GLY A 176 -8.58 14.60 -2.32
N LYS A 177 -8.74 15.21 -1.14
CA LYS A 177 -8.30 16.59 -0.89
C LYS A 177 -6.78 16.75 -0.97
N SER A 178 -6.01 15.80 -0.44
CA SER A 178 -4.54 15.84 -0.51
C SER A 178 -4.01 15.73 -1.94
N LEU A 179 -4.63 14.89 -2.76
CA LEU A 179 -4.32 14.75 -4.19
C LEU A 179 -4.62 16.03 -4.97
N ALA A 180 -5.83 16.60 -4.81
CA ALA A 180 -6.24 17.83 -5.47
C ALA A 180 -5.35 19.02 -5.08
N ALA A 181 -4.95 19.11 -3.82
CA ALA A 181 -4.04 20.15 -3.34
C ALA A 181 -2.67 20.08 -4.04
N GLY A 182 -2.07 18.90 -4.10
CA GLY A 182 -0.79 18.70 -4.79
C GLY A 182 -0.87 18.97 -6.29
N PHE A 183 -1.96 18.55 -6.94
CA PHE A 183 -2.18 18.84 -8.35
C PHE A 183 -2.24 20.35 -8.61
N LYS A 184 -3.07 21.07 -7.86
CA LYS A 184 -3.23 22.54 -7.99
C LYS A 184 -1.94 23.30 -7.70
N GLU A 185 -1.13 22.84 -6.74
CA GLU A 185 0.17 23.45 -6.41
C GLU A 185 1.12 23.48 -7.61
N LYS A 186 1.08 22.44 -8.47
CA LYS A 186 1.99 22.31 -9.62
C LYS A 186 1.34 22.62 -10.97
N ALA A 187 0.04 22.72 -11.05
CA ALA A 187 -0.69 22.94 -12.29
C ALA A 187 -0.14 24.11 -13.11
N GLY A 188 0.05 25.27 -12.49
CA GLY A 188 0.58 26.48 -13.13
C GLY A 188 2.01 26.31 -13.66
N ALA A 189 2.88 25.56 -12.96
CA ALA A 189 4.26 25.31 -13.38
C ALA A 189 4.34 24.49 -14.70
N TYR A 190 3.31 23.68 -14.96
CA TYR A 190 3.18 22.91 -16.19
C TYR A 190 2.24 23.53 -17.22
N GLY A 191 1.83 24.80 -17.00
CA GLY A 191 0.96 25.56 -17.90
C GLY A 191 -0.46 24.99 -17.96
N ILE A 192 -0.94 24.36 -16.89
CA ILE A 192 -2.31 23.84 -16.78
C ILE A 192 -3.23 24.94 -16.27
N ASP A 193 -4.29 25.19 -17.02
CA ASP A 193 -5.47 25.96 -16.62
C ASP A 193 -6.50 24.99 -16.03
N VAL A 194 -6.79 25.13 -14.74
CA VAL A 194 -7.81 24.36 -14.04
C VAL A 194 -9.16 25.04 -14.25
N LEU A 195 -9.93 24.55 -15.23
CA LEU A 195 -11.22 25.11 -15.63
C LEU A 195 -12.25 25.08 -14.48
N ALA A 196 -12.28 23.96 -13.75
CA ALA A 196 -13.19 23.77 -12.62
C ALA A 196 -12.70 22.64 -11.71
N GLU A 197 -13.19 22.67 -10.44
CA GLU A 197 -13.09 21.56 -9.51
C GLU A 197 -14.50 21.16 -9.05
N TYR A 198 -14.88 19.91 -9.33
CA TYR A 198 -16.15 19.33 -8.87
C TYR A 198 -15.91 18.33 -7.77
N GLN A 199 -16.77 18.35 -6.76
CA GLN A 199 -16.61 17.49 -5.59
C GLN A 199 -17.79 16.53 -5.45
N TYR A 200 -17.51 15.34 -4.90
CA TYR A 200 -18.51 14.30 -4.66
C TYR A 200 -18.24 13.53 -3.36
N SER A 201 -19.29 12.92 -2.81
CA SER A 201 -19.22 12.13 -1.60
C SER A 201 -18.81 10.67 -1.91
N ILE A 202 -18.14 10.02 -0.95
CA ILE A 202 -17.80 8.58 -1.04
C ILE A 202 -19.04 7.68 -1.22
N LYS A 203 -20.23 8.19 -0.91
CA LYS A 203 -21.52 7.46 -1.08
C LYS A 203 -22.11 7.63 -2.48
N ASP A 204 -21.64 8.60 -3.26
CA ASP A 204 -22.20 8.89 -4.57
C ASP A 204 -21.87 7.78 -5.59
N ARG A 205 -22.87 7.45 -6.39
CA ARG A 205 -22.77 6.50 -7.52
C ARG A 205 -23.44 7.07 -8.77
N GLN A 206 -24.13 8.21 -8.64
CA GLN A 206 -24.79 8.93 -9.72
C GLN A 206 -24.09 10.27 -9.91
N PHE A 207 -23.48 10.46 -11.08
CA PHE A 207 -22.62 11.62 -11.37
C PHE A 207 -23.18 12.51 -12.47
N GLY A 208 -24.45 12.35 -12.87
CA GLY A 208 -25.05 13.06 -13.98
C GLY A 208 -24.87 14.58 -13.95
N ALA A 209 -24.99 15.21 -12.77
CA ALA A 209 -24.78 16.65 -12.62
C ALA A 209 -23.32 17.07 -12.87
N ILE A 210 -22.35 16.28 -12.37
CA ILE A 210 -20.91 16.51 -12.63
C ILE A 210 -20.60 16.27 -14.11
N VAL A 211 -21.09 15.18 -14.66
CA VAL A 211 -20.91 14.82 -16.08
C VAL A 211 -21.42 15.94 -17.02
N ALA A 212 -22.60 16.50 -16.75
CA ALA A 212 -23.14 17.60 -17.55
C ALA A 212 -22.23 18.84 -17.52
N LYS A 213 -21.69 19.19 -16.36
CA LYS A 213 -20.74 20.32 -16.19
C LYS A 213 -19.42 20.05 -16.91
N VAL A 214 -18.82 18.87 -16.72
CA VAL A 214 -17.57 18.47 -17.42
C VAL A 214 -17.73 18.56 -18.94
N LYS A 215 -18.90 18.14 -19.49
CA LYS A 215 -19.18 18.29 -20.92
C LYS A 215 -19.24 19.75 -21.36
N ALA A 216 -19.84 20.62 -20.56
CA ALA A 216 -19.91 22.05 -20.85
C ALA A 216 -18.54 22.73 -20.81
N ASP A 217 -17.67 22.34 -19.87
CA ASP A 217 -16.30 22.84 -19.73
C ASP A 217 -15.40 22.38 -20.87
N ASN A 218 -15.71 21.24 -21.53
CA ASN A 218 -14.95 20.65 -22.62
C ASN A 218 -13.42 20.59 -22.35
N PRO A 219 -12.97 19.90 -21.27
CA PRO A 219 -11.57 19.84 -20.88
C PRO A 219 -10.74 18.98 -21.85
N GLU A 220 -9.43 19.24 -21.90
CA GLU A 220 -8.47 18.42 -22.63
C GLU A 220 -8.04 17.18 -21.82
N ALA A 221 -8.21 17.21 -20.50
CA ALA A 221 -8.02 16.07 -19.60
C ALA A 221 -8.83 16.24 -18.31
N ILE A 222 -9.08 15.13 -17.62
CA ILE A 222 -9.73 15.10 -16.31
C ILE A 222 -8.75 14.47 -15.32
N TYR A 223 -8.49 15.15 -14.17
CA TYR A 223 -7.81 14.58 -13.02
C TYR A 223 -8.87 14.23 -11.96
N ALA A 224 -9.08 12.93 -11.69
CA ALA A 224 -10.20 12.48 -10.86
C ALA A 224 -9.73 11.62 -9.70
N SER A 225 -9.93 12.08 -8.47
CA SER A 225 -9.67 11.27 -7.26
C SER A 225 -10.87 10.39 -6.92
N GLY A 226 -10.61 9.17 -6.43
CA GLY A 226 -11.63 8.22 -6.03
C GLY A 226 -11.05 6.87 -5.65
N TYR A 227 -11.93 5.98 -5.24
CA TYR A 227 -11.61 4.57 -5.06
C TYR A 227 -12.32 3.75 -6.13
N TYR A 228 -11.89 2.52 -6.40
CA TYR A 228 -12.42 1.67 -7.46
C TYR A 228 -13.96 1.66 -7.55
N PHE A 229 -14.64 1.66 -6.39
CA PHE A 229 -16.11 1.58 -6.31
C PHE A 229 -16.85 2.91 -6.57
N THR A 230 -16.16 4.05 -6.53
CA THR A 230 -16.69 5.37 -6.95
C THR A 230 -16.21 5.73 -8.36
N ALA A 231 -14.98 5.38 -8.67
CA ALA A 231 -14.31 5.68 -9.92
C ALA A 231 -14.93 4.92 -11.10
N GLY A 232 -15.24 3.64 -10.92
CA GLY A 232 -15.89 2.84 -11.97
C GLY A 232 -17.18 3.47 -12.49
N PRO A 233 -18.17 3.76 -11.62
CA PRO A 233 -19.40 4.45 -12.03
C PRO A 233 -19.17 5.85 -12.60
N LEU A 234 -18.22 6.63 -12.07
CA LEU A 234 -17.87 7.95 -12.58
C LEU A 234 -17.36 7.87 -14.01
N VAL A 235 -16.38 7.02 -14.26
CA VAL A 235 -15.78 6.83 -15.59
C VAL A 235 -16.82 6.29 -16.58
N SER A 236 -17.63 5.32 -16.19
CA SER A 236 -18.72 4.80 -17.04
C SER A 236 -19.69 5.90 -17.47
N GLN A 237 -20.11 6.78 -16.55
CA GLN A 237 -21.05 7.85 -16.84
C GLN A 237 -20.42 8.96 -17.71
N LEU A 238 -19.13 9.29 -17.48
CA LEU A 238 -18.40 10.22 -18.34
C LEU A 238 -18.30 9.69 -19.78
N ARG A 239 -17.91 8.45 -19.97
CA ARG A 239 -17.78 7.83 -21.30
C ARG A 239 -19.13 7.66 -21.99
N ALA A 240 -20.16 7.23 -21.28
CA ALA A 240 -21.53 7.13 -21.81
C ALA A 240 -22.09 8.48 -22.26
N ALA A 241 -21.68 9.58 -21.65
CA ALA A 241 -22.05 10.93 -22.04
C ALA A 241 -21.21 11.49 -23.21
N GLY A 242 -20.27 10.72 -23.77
CA GLY A 242 -19.40 11.11 -24.88
C GLY A 242 -18.18 11.94 -24.49
N VAL A 243 -17.76 11.93 -23.22
CA VAL A 243 -16.48 12.53 -22.80
C VAL A 243 -15.36 11.61 -23.27
N THR A 244 -14.51 12.08 -24.20
CA THR A 244 -13.45 11.28 -24.84
C THR A 244 -12.04 11.66 -24.38
N CYS A 245 -11.88 12.82 -23.71
CA CYS A 245 -10.56 13.23 -23.22
C CYS A 245 -9.97 12.22 -22.23
N PRO A 246 -8.64 12.17 -22.05
CA PRO A 246 -7.98 11.34 -21.07
C PRO A 246 -8.53 11.57 -19.65
N ILE A 247 -8.75 10.47 -18.93
CA ILE A 247 -9.12 10.47 -17.52
C ILE A 247 -7.91 9.91 -16.74
N ILE A 248 -7.38 10.74 -15.84
CA ILE A 248 -6.24 10.40 -15.04
C ILE A 248 -6.70 10.23 -13.59
N GLY A 249 -6.63 8.99 -13.14
CA GLY A 249 -6.85 8.60 -11.75
C GLY A 249 -5.53 8.48 -10.99
N GLN A 250 -5.62 7.84 -9.87
CA GLN A 250 -4.48 7.57 -9.00
C GLN A 250 -4.66 6.20 -8.32
N GLU A 251 -3.81 5.86 -7.35
CA GLU A 251 -3.75 4.52 -6.74
C GLU A 251 -5.09 3.99 -6.20
N GLY A 252 -6.05 4.86 -5.87
CA GLY A 252 -7.40 4.40 -5.49
C GLY A 252 -8.20 3.73 -6.62
N TYR A 253 -7.78 3.90 -7.88
CA TYR A 253 -8.32 3.17 -9.03
C TYR A 253 -7.59 1.85 -9.28
N ASP A 254 -6.41 1.66 -8.68
CA ASP A 254 -5.51 0.55 -8.93
C ASP A 254 -6.08 -0.77 -8.38
N SER A 255 -7.05 -1.31 -9.08
CA SER A 255 -7.73 -2.56 -8.75
C SER A 255 -8.34 -3.17 -10.00
N GLN A 256 -8.34 -4.50 -10.13
CA GLN A 256 -9.10 -5.19 -11.17
C GLN A 256 -10.61 -4.91 -11.03
N LYS A 257 -11.10 -4.66 -9.80
CA LYS A 257 -12.49 -4.28 -9.55
C LYS A 257 -12.89 -2.96 -10.19
N PHE A 258 -11.97 -2.00 -10.34
CA PHE A 258 -12.23 -0.78 -11.12
C PHE A 258 -12.58 -1.13 -12.57
N ILE A 259 -11.76 -1.97 -13.20
CA ILE A 259 -11.97 -2.39 -14.60
C ILE A 259 -13.28 -3.16 -14.75
N GLU A 260 -13.58 -4.09 -13.83
CA GLU A 260 -14.83 -4.83 -13.82
C GLU A 260 -16.07 -3.92 -13.72
N ILE A 261 -16.02 -2.90 -12.84
CA ILE A 261 -17.15 -1.97 -12.62
C ILE A 261 -17.31 -0.99 -13.77
N ALA A 262 -16.20 -0.44 -14.29
CA ALA A 262 -16.24 0.50 -15.40
C ALA A 262 -16.53 -0.19 -16.74
N GLY A 263 -16.22 -1.48 -16.84
CA GLY A 263 -16.37 -2.26 -18.08
C GLY A 263 -15.56 -1.66 -19.25
N PRO A 264 -16.10 -1.62 -20.47
CA PRO A 264 -15.38 -1.05 -21.61
C PRO A 264 -14.99 0.43 -21.45
N ALA A 265 -15.64 1.15 -20.53
CA ALA A 265 -15.32 2.56 -20.25
C ALA A 265 -13.96 2.73 -19.52
N ALA A 266 -13.41 1.66 -18.94
CA ALA A 266 -12.09 1.68 -18.32
C ALA A 266 -10.96 1.84 -19.33
N GLU A 267 -11.18 1.46 -20.59
CA GLU A 267 -10.15 1.48 -21.63
C GLU A 267 -9.54 2.88 -21.80
N GLY A 268 -8.21 2.96 -21.78
CA GLY A 268 -7.46 4.20 -21.89
C GLY A 268 -7.46 5.08 -20.62
N VAL A 269 -8.04 4.63 -19.50
CA VAL A 269 -7.88 5.29 -18.21
C VAL A 269 -6.45 5.12 -17.75
N ILE A 270 -5.83 6.22 -17.28
CA ILE A 270 -4.44 6.25 -16.82
C ILE A 270 -4.43 6.49 -15.30
N ILE A 271 -3.52 5.88 -14.58
CA ILE A 271 -3.35 6.11 -13.14
C ILE A 271 -1.89 6.35 -12.77
N THR A 272 -1.70 7.12 -11.71
CA THR A 272 -0.45 7.16 -10.96
C THR A 272 -0.54 6.16 -9.80
N THR A 273 0.50 5.33 -9.62
CA THR A 273 0.49 4.22 -8.64
C THR A 273 1.90 3.88 -8.15
N SER A 274 2.01 2.92 -7.23
CA SER A 274 3.29 2.39 -6.73
C SER A 274 3.69 1.07 -7.37
N LEU A 275 2.79 0.39 -8.09
CA LEU A 275 3.04 -0.92 -8.69
C LEU A 275 3.09 -0.82 -10.21
N ASP A 276 4.16 -1.32 -10.81
CA ASP A 276 4.25 -1.56 -12.25
C ASP A 276 4.06 -3.05 -12.52
N ARG A 277 2.95 -3.39 -13.19
CA ARG A 277 2.60 -4.81 -13.46
C ARG A 277 3.44 -5.43 -14.57
N ASP A 278 4.06 -4.62 -15.41
CA ASP A 278 4.97 -5.07 -16.48
C ASP A 278 6.45 -4.95 -16.06
N SER A 279 6.70 -4.74 -14.76
CA SER A 279 8.04 -4.55 -14.22
C SER A 279 8.91 -5.80 -14.39
N SER A 280 10.14 -5.60 -14.88
CA SER A 280 11.20 -6.61 -14.90
C SER A 280 12.09 -6.58 -13.65
N VAL A 281 11.81 -5.68 -12.71
CA VAL A 281 12.54 -5.61 -11.43
C VAL A 281 12.20 -6.84 -10.60
N PRO A 282 13.20 -7.64 -10.18
CA PRO A 282 12.95 -8.93 -9.53
C PRO A 282 12.02 -8.85 -8.33
N GLU A 283 12.22 -7.87 -7.44
CA GLU A 283 11.41 -7.70 -6.24
C GLU A 283 9.92 -7.48 -6.56
N THR A 284 9.62 -6.82 -7.68
CA THR A 284 8.25 -6.55 -8.13
C THR A 284 7.67 -7.75 -8.88
N ALA A 285 8.43 -8.32 -9.82
CA ALA A 285 7.99 -9.46 -10.64
C ALA A 285 7.75 -10.71 -9.77
N ASP A 286 8.66 -11.00 -8.84
CA ASP A 286 8.53 -12.14 -7.91
C ASP A 286 7.34 -11.96 -6.97
N PHE A 287 7.11 -10.72 -6.47
CA PHE A 287 5.92 -10.43 -5.68
C PHE A 287 4.63 -10.72 -6.47
N ILE A 288 4.50 -10.18 -7.69
CA ILE A 288 3.31 -10.36 -8.52
C ILE A 288 3.04 -11.85 -8.75
N ALA A 289 4.04 -12.61 -9.18
CA ALA A 289 3.91 -14.04 -9.43
C ALA A 289 3.53 -14.84 -8.18
N ALA A 290 4.16 -14.55 -7.03
CA ALA A 290 3.87 -15.21 -5.76
C ALA A 290 2.48 -14.84 -5.23
N PHE A 291 2.09 -13.57 -5.32
CA PHE A 291 0.79 -13.09 -4.88
C PHE A 291 -0.34 -13.70 -5.70
N GLU A 292 -0.27 -13.65 -7.04
CA GLU A 292 -1.32 -14.20 -7.90
C GLU A 292 -1.47 -15.72 -7.70
N LYS A 293 -0.36 -16.42 -7.46
CA LYS A 293 -0.38 -17.86 -7.13
C LYS A 293 -1.05 -18.14 -5.77
N GLN A 294 -0.76 -17.33 -4.73
CA GLN A 294 -1.32 -17.54 -3.39
C GLN A 294 -2.78 -17.08 -3.30
N ALA A 295 -3.06 -15.87 -3.76
CA ALA A 295 -4.35 -15.22 -3.58
C ALA A 295 -5.41 -15.64 -4.62
N GLY A 296 -4.99 -16.09 -5.81
CA GLY A 296 -5.89 -16.51 -6.90
C GLY A 296 -6.55 -15.35 -7.65
N PHE A 297 -6.04 -14.13 -7.49
CA PHE A 297 -6.48 -12.95 -8.23
C PHE A 297 -5.30 -12.02 -8.53
N LYS A 298 -5.50 -11.05 -9.43
CA LYS A 298 -4.47 -10.14 -9.91
C LYS A 298 -3.89 -9.27 -8.80
N ALA A 299 -2.56 -9.11 -8.81
CA ALA A 299 -1.87 -8.21 -7.90
C ALA A 299 -2.29 -6.75 -8.15
N ASP A 300 -2.46 -6.00 -7.08
CA ASP A 300 -2.72 -4.56 -7.08
C ASP A 300 -1.77 -3.82 -6.14
N MET A 301 -1.85 -2.50 -6.17
CA MET A 301 -0.99 -1.64 -5.36
C MET A 301 -1.21 -1.85 -3.86
N VAL A 302 -2.45 -2.11 -3.42
CA VAL A 302 -2.72 -2.30 -1.98
C VAL A 302 -2.13 -3.60 -1.46
N ALA A 303 -2.14 -4.67 -2.26
CA ALA A 303 -1.43 -5.92 -1.95
C ALA A 303 0.08 -5.72 -1.86
N ALA A 304 0.67 -5.05 -2.87
CA ALA A 304 2.09 -4.75 -2.89
C ALA A 304 2.53 -3.89 -1.71
N SER A 305 1.69 -2.94 -1.29
CA SER A 305 1.96 -2.07 -0.14
C SER A 305 1.84 -2.81 1.19
N GLY A 306 0.85 -3.70 1.36
CA GLY A 306 0.75 -4.57 2.53
C GLY A 306 1.97 -5.49 2.69
N HIS A 307 2.39 -6.11 1.58
CA HIS A 307 3.62 -6.92 1.51
C HIS A 307 4.86 -6.09 1.87
N THR A 308 5.00 -4.90 1.29
CA THR A 308 6.11 -3.97 1.56
C THR A 308 6.19 -3.60 3.04
N ALA A 309 5.07 -3.20 3.65
CA ALA A 309 5.06 -2.76 5.04
C ALA A 309 5.50 -3.87 6.01
N VAL A 310 5.07 -5.11 5.79
CA VAL A 310 5.53 -6.27 6.58
C VAL A 310 7.02 -6.54 6.36
N LYS A 311 7.52 -6.49 5.12
CA LYS A 311 8.96 -6.65 4.84
C LYS A 311 9.80 -5.60 5.55
N VAL A 312 9.36 -4.34 5.54
CA VAL A 312 10.04 -3.23 6.24
C VAL A 312 10.04 -3.44 7.75
N ALA A 313 8.89 -3.83 8.33
CA ALA A 313 8.79 -4.11 9.76
C ALA A 313 9.71 -5.26 10.18
N ALA A 314 9.70 -6.36 9.42
CA ALA A 314 10.53 -7.53 9.69
C ALA A 314 12.04 -7.23 9.59
N ASP A 315 12.46 -6.49 8.57
CA ASP A 315 13.84 -6.04 8.40
C ASP A 315 14.28 -5.15 9.58
N ALA A 316 13.42 -4.22 9.99
CA ALA A 316 13.70 -3.36 11.15
C ALA A 316 13.85 -4.15 12.45
N ILE A 317 12.96 -5.12 12.72
CA ILE A 317 13.05 -6.00 13.90
C ILE A 317 14.34 -6.84 13.85
N GLN A 318 14.69 -7.39 12.68
CA GLN A 318 15.92 -8.16 12.48
C GLN A 318 17.15 -7.31 12.78
N ARG A 319 17.23 -6.07 12.28
CA ARG A 319 18.37 -5.15 12.52
C ARG A 319 18.39 -4.61 13.95
N ALA A 320 17.23 -4.47 14.60
CA ALA A 320 17.13 -4.10 16.02
C ALA A 320 17.67 -5.18 16.95
N GLY A 321 17.76 -6.44 16.48
CA GLY A 321 18.21 -7.58 17.28
C GLY A 321 17.26 -7.97 18.41
N GLY A 322 15.99 -7.55 18.35
CA GLY A 322 14.97 -7.81 19.36
C GLY A 322 13.68 -7.02 19.13
N THR A 323 12.79 -7.09 20.13
CA THR A 323 11.44 -6.49 20.06
C THR A 323 11.30 -5.19 20.86
N ASP A 324 12.42 -4.60 21.27
CA ASP A 324 12.45 -3.30 21.94
C ASP A 324 12.02 -2.19 20.98
N ALA A 325 11.04 -1.38 21.39
CA ALA A 325 10.40 -0.38 20.52
C ALA A 325 11.39 0.70 20.05
N ASP A 326 12.27 1.19 20.95
CA ASP A 326 13.23 2.24 20.60
C ASP A 326 14.28 1.74 19.61
N LYS A 327 14.70 0.47 19.73
CA LYS A 327 15.64 -0.16 18.79
C LYS A 327 14.98 -0.38 17.43
N ILE A 328 13.71 -0.83 17.40
CA ILE A 328 12.95 -0.98 16.16
C ILE A 328 12.77 0.40 15.50
N LEU A 329 12.45 1.44 16.28
CA LEU A 329 12.32 2.80 15.79
C LEU A 329 13.62 3.31 15.15
N ALA A 330 14.76 3.11 15.83
CA ALA A 330 16.07 3.46 15.29
C ALA A 330 16.38 2.70 13.98
N ALA A 331 16.03 1.41 13.93
CA ALA A 331 16.19 0.58 12.76
C ALA A 331 15.28 1.04 11.60
N LEU A 332 14.03 1.42 11.87
CA LEU A 332 13.12 1.98 10.87
C LEU A 332 13.67 3.26 10.25
N ARG A 333 14.18 4.19 11.07
CA ARG A 333 14.81 5.43 10.59
C ARG A 333 16.01 5.19 9.67
N ALA A 334 16.72 4.07 9.86
CA ALA A 334 17.88 3.67 9.06
C ALA A 334 17.52 2.70 7.91
N THR A 335 16.22 2.57 7.56
CA THR A 335 15.80 1.68 6.48
C THR A 335 16.33 2.13 5.13
N ASP A 336 16.92 1.20 4.38
CA ASP A 336 17.29 1.32 2.96
C ASP A 336 17.04 -0.07 2.34
N LEU A 337 15.80 -0.34 1.93
CA LEU A 337 15.34 -1.68 1.56
C LEU A 337 14.62 -1.69 0.22
N LYS A 338 15.06 -2.55 -0.70
CA LYS A 338 14.36 -2.82 -1.95
C LYS A 338 13.20 -3.80 -1.71
N VAL A 339 12.03 -3.45 -2.19
CA VAL A 339 10.79 -4.20 -2.05
C VAL A 339 9.94 -4.10 -3.31
N SER A 340 8.79 -4.79 -3.34
CA SER A 340 7.90 -4.84 -4.51
C SER A 340 7.38 -3.48 -5.00
N THR A 341 7.39 -2.46 -4.17
CA THR A 341 6.96 -1.09 -4.53
C THR A 341 8.12 -0.10 -4.71
N GLY A 342 9.34 -0.59 -4.89
CA GLY A 342 10.56 0.21 -5.04
C GLY A 342 11.42 0.23 -3.77
N THR A 343 12.35 1.18 -3.68
CA THR A 343 13.22 1.31 -2.50
C THR A 343 12.53 2.13 -1.41
N ILE A 344 12.53 1.62 -0.19
CA ILE A 344 12.04 2.33 0.99
C ILE A 344 13.23 2.89 1.77
N LYS A 345 13.24 4.23 1.86
CA LYS A 345 14.19 5.00 2.66
C LYS A 345 13.43 6.18 3.26
N PHE A 346 13.41 6.27 4.58
CA PHE A 346 12.66 7.30 5.28
C PHE A 346 13.47 8.58 5.49
N ASN A 347 12.80 9.73 5.37
CA ASN A 347 13.32 11.01 5.86
C ASN A 347 13.02 11.18 7.37
N ALA A 348 13.37 12.35 7.91
CA ALA A 348 13.15 12.65 9.34
C ALA A 348 11.68 12.57 9.78
N LEU A 349 10.74 12.79 8.87
CA LEU A 349 9.29 12.71 9.13
C LEU A 349 8.71 11.29 8.91
N GLY A 350 9.53 10.29 8.63
CA GLY A 350 9.03 8.94 8.31
C GLY A 350 8.36 8.83 6.93
N GLU A 351 8.64 9.77 6.03
CA GLU A 351 8.16 9.77 4.65
C GLU A 351 9.17 9.16 3.69
N VAL A 352 8.69 8.58 2.58
CA VAL A 352 9.54 8.04 1.54
C VAL A 352 9.57 8.92 0.29
N MET A 353 10.73 8.97 -0.37
CA MET A 353 10.86 9.44 -1.75
C MET A 353 11.01 8.23 -2.65
N LYS A 354 10.13 8.09 -3.62
CA LYS A 354 10.16 6.98 -4.60
C LYS A 354 9.54 7.39 -5.92
N ALA A 355 9.95 6.74 -7.00
CA ALA A 355 9.37 6.95 -8.32
C ALA A 355 7.88 6.61 -8.35
N VAL A 356 7.10 7.39 -9.12
CA VAL A 356 5.69 7.15 -9.35
C VAL A 356 5.52 6.36 -10.64
N GLN A 357 4.93 5.19 -10.54
CA GLN A 357 4.57 4.38 -11.69
C GLN A 357 3.31 4.94 -12.34
N VAL A 358 3.25 4.94 -13.65
CA VAL A 358 2.06 5.32 -14.42
C VAL A 358 1.60 4.11 -15.21
N GLN A 359 0.36 3.72 -14.99
CA GLN A 359 -0.26 2.58 -15.66
C GLN A 359 -1.45 3.03 -16.50
N VAL A 360 -1.77 2.30 -17.54
CA VAL A 360 -2.93 2.53 -18.41
C VAL A 360 -3.75 1.23 -18.54
N VAL A 361 -5.06 1.36 -18.60
CA VAL A 361 -5.90 0.21 -18.97
C VAL A 361 -5.83 -0.01 -20.48
N LYS A 362 -5.42 -1.20 -20.87
CA LYS A 362 -5.39 -1.68 -22.26
C LYS A 362 -5.85 -3.13 -22.30
N ASP A 363 -6.76 -3.43 -23.22
CA ASP A 363 -7.31 -4.78 -23.39
C ASP A 363 -7.84 -5.37 -22.06
N GLY A 364 -8.46 -4.52 -21.22
CA GLY A 364 -9.05 -4.88 -19.94
C GLY A 364 -8.04 -5.22 -18.83
N ASN A 365 -6.78 -4.83 -18.96
CA ASN A 365 -5.73 -5.00 -17.97
C ASN A 365 -4.93 -3.72 -17.77
N TRP A 366 -4.29 -3.59 -16.59
CA TRP A 366 -3.32 -2.53 -16.33
C TRP A 366 -1.98 -2.85 -16.99
N HIS A 367 -1.42 -1.88 -17.71
CA HIS A 367 -0.12 -1.97 -18.37
C HIS A 367 0.75 -0.76 -18.05
N HIS A 368 2.04 -0.95 -18.16
CA HIS A 368 3.01 0.14 -18.06
C HIS A 368 2.71 1.25 -19.08
N TYR A 369 2.70 2.50 -18.62
CA TYR A 369 2.60 3.69 -19.47
C TYR A 369 3.85 4.55 -19.38
N ALA A 370 4.32 4.86 -18.18
CA ALA A 370 5.50 5.68 -17.92
C ALA A 370 5.97 5.55 -16.46
N VAL A 371 7.14 6.11 -16.18
CA VAL A 371 7.64 6.34 -14.82
C VAL A 371 7.91 7.82 -14.64
N ILE A 372 7.51 8.38 -13.50
CA ILE A 372 7.91 9.72 -13.06
C ILE A 372 8.96 9.52 -11.98
N ASP A 373 10.21 9.79 -12.32
CA ASP A 373 11.37 9.74 -11.42
C ASP A 373 12.05 11.11 -11.42
N ASP A 374 11.42 12.06 -10.77
CA ASP A 374 11.81 13.47 -10.69
C ASP A 374 12.05 13.81 -9.22
N ALA A 375 13.28 13.63 -8.74
CA ALA A 375 13.62 13.79 -7.34
C ALA A 375 13.15 15.14 -6.73
N PRO A 376 13.35 16.31 -7.39
CA PRO A 376 12.82 17.58 -6.88
C PRO A 376 11.30 17.61 -6.74
N LEU A 377 10.57 16.93 -7.63
CA LEU A 377 9.09 16.84 -7.57
C LEU A 377 8.62 15.88 -6.48
N LEU A 378 9.33 14.77 -6.32
CA LEU A 378 8.94 13.62 -5.49
C LEU A 378 9.46 13.70 -4.05
N SER A 379 10.32 14.67 -3.75
CA SER A 379 10.83 14.87 -2.38
C SER A 379 9.70 15.27 -1.44
N PRO A 380 9.43 14.48 -0.39
CA PRO A 380 8.53 14.91 0.66
C PRO A 380 9.16 16.07 1.47
N PRO A 381 8.35 16.87 2.18
CA PRO A 381 8.90 17.88 3.06
C PRO A 381 9.75 17.24 4.15
N ASP A 382 10.84 17.90 4.53
CA ASP A 382 11.75 17.45 5.60
C ASP A 382 11.31 17.94 6.99
N GLN A 383 10.33 18.86 7.07
CA GLN A 383 9.80 19.46 8.29
C GLN A 383 8.30 19.76 8.16
#